data_955c535031f63c0b241b30054b11bd9c
#
_entry.id   955c535031f63c0b241b30054b11bd9c
#
_cell.length_a   1.000
_cell.length_b   1.000
_cell.length_c   1.000
_cell.angle_alpha   90.00
_cell.angle_beta   90.00
_cell.angle_gamma   90.00
#
_symmetry.space_group_name_H-M   'P 1'
#
loop_
_entity.id
_entity.type
_entity.pdbx_description
1 polymer ?
#
loop_
_entity_poly.entity_id
_entity_poly.type
_entity_poly.pdbx_seq_one_letter_code
_entity_poly.pdbx_strand_id
1 'polypeptide(L)'
;HIPGDGREHCVTVSDAVEINTEPGRTVQNVDISHFIKNDDSYKCFTSDSANAYESQAASLVESLEAGSRVLIFDEENSSSSFLSSDSRLSNLQQGSSLCPLSAIARSLVDQLGISIIVSGSSLIAEFIPVADKIYKIKNLKVTDITNEAKELEIDSNVDNTHEDLSSILSKSRWIMPSSID
;
A
#
# COMPACT_ATOMS: atom_id res chain seq x y z
N HIS A 1 -13.17 6.79 0.56
CA HIS A 1 -14.61 7.08 0.48
C HIS A 1 -14.79 8.52 -0.02
N ILE A 2 -15.17 8.68 -1.28
CA ILE A 2 -15.58 10.00 -1.79
C ILE A 2 -17.07 10.11 -1.48
N PRO A 3 -17.49 10.97 -0.54
CA PRO A 3 -18.90 11.17 -0.29
C PRO A 3 -19.50 11.85 -1.51
N GLY A 4 -20.33 11.12 -2.26
CA GLY A 4 -21.09 11.70 -3.36
C GLY A 4 -22.14 12.67 -2.82
N ASP A 5 -22.22 13.85 -3.38
CA ASP A 5 -23.30 14.82 -3.08
C ASP A 5 -24.57 14.52 -3.92
N GLY A 6 -24.60 13.39 -4.62
CA GLY A 6 -25.67 12.96 -5.51
C GLY A 6 -25.57 13.52 -6.93
N ARG A 7 -24.50 14.25 -7.24
CA ARG A 7 -24.24 14.80 -8.58
C ARG A 7 -23.16 14.03 -9.33
N GLU A 8 -22.34 13.28 -8.59
CA GLU A 8 -21.29 12.45 -9.16
C GLU A 8 -21.79 11.02 -9.33
N HIS A 9 -21.50 10.42 -10.46
CA HIS A 9 -21.70 8.98 -10.69
C HIS A 9 -20.52 8.18 -10.13
N CYS A 10 -20.18 8.40 -8.86
CA CYS A 10 -19.15 7.63 -8.17
C CYS A 10 -19.81 6.56 -7.32
N VAL A 11 -19.67 5.31 -7.73
CA VAL A 11 -20.16 4.15 -6.97
C VAL A 11 -18.94 3.36 -6.52
N THR A 12 -18.77 3.25 -5.21
CA THR A 12 -17.72 2.39 -4.61
C THR A 12 -18.37 1.31 -3.75
N VAL A 13 -17.67 0.19 -3.57
CA VAL A 13 -18.04 -0.79 -2.57
C VAL A 13 -17.81 -0.21 -1.17
N SER A 14 -18.62 -0.63 -0.20
CA SER A 14 -18.62 -0.03 1.15
C SER A 14 -17.34 -0.29 1.96
N ASP A 15 -16.58 -1.31 1.58
CA ASP A 15 -15.33 -1.76 2.19
C ASP A 15 -14.07 -1.27 1.45
N ALA A 16 -14.22 -0.31 0.54
CA ALA A 16 -13.10 0.39 -0.10
C ALA A 16 -12.59 1.52 0.79
N VAL A 17 -11.27 1.66 0.89
CA VAL A 17 -10.59 2.71 1.64
C VAL A 17 -9.41 3.26 0.85
N GLU A 18 -9.22 4.58 0.91
CA GLU A 18 -8.01 5.24 0.42
C GLU A 18 -6.99 5.33 1.55
N ILE A 19 -5.77 4.87 1.27
CA ILE A 19 -4.66 4.83 2.22
C ILE A 19 -3.69 5.96 1.90
N ASN A 20 -3.77 7.02 2.68
CA ASN A 20 -2.92 8.20 2.54
C ASN A 20 -1.80 8.20 3.57
N THR A 21 -0.74 8.95 3.28
CA THR A 21 0.26 9.28 4.28
C THR A 21 -0.23 10.39 5.20
N GLU A 22 -0.03 10.23 6.50
CA GLU A 22 -0.44 11.20 7.54
C GLU A 22 0.72 11.45 8.50
N PRO A 23 1.77 12.18 8.06
CA PRO A 23 2.93 12.45 8.91
C PRO A 23 2.52 13.23 10.17
N GLY A 24 3.01 12.77 11.32
CA GLY A 24 2.71 13.39 12.61
C GLY A 24 1.50 12.79 13.34
N ARG A 25 0.77 11.83 12.73
CA ARG A 25 -0.33 11.18 13.44
C ARG A 25 0.17 10.26 14.55
N THR A 26 -0.64 10.10 15.57
CA THR A 26 -0.42 9.11 16.62
C THR A 26 -0.78 7.71 16.12
N VAL A 27 0.08 6.74 16.40
CA VAL A 27 -0.15 5.31 16.14
C VAL A 27 0.00 4.55 17.45
N GLN A 28 -0.88 3.60 17.74
CA GLN A 28 -0.83 2.82 18.97
C GLN A 28 -0.90 1.32 18.71
N ASN A 29 0.18 0.63 19.04
CA ASN A 29 0.27 -0.83 19.07
C ASN A 29 -0.14 -1.52 17.75
N VAL A 30 0.35 -1.02 16.63
CA VAL A 30 0.11 -1.59 15.29
C VAL A 30 1.30 -2.42 14.86
N ASP A 31 1.06 -3.60 14.29
CA ASP A 31 2.12 -4.44 13.73
C ASP A 31 2.45 -4.02 12.30
N ILE A 32 3.50 -3.23 12.11
CA ILE A 32 4.01 -2.83 10.79
C ILE A 32 5.34 -3.50 10.43
N SER A 33 5.69 -4.60 11.13
CA SER A 33 6.95 -5.32 10.91
C SER A 33 7.08 -5.96 9.52
N HIS A 34 5.96 -6.16 8.82
CA HIS A 34 5.97 -6.61 7.43
C HIS A 34 6.52 -5.55 6.46
N PHE A 35 6.43 -4.29 6.84
CA PHE A 35 6.92 -3.15 6.06
C PHE A 35 8.30 -2.68 6.50
N ILE A 36 8.67 -2.92 7.77
CA ILE A 36 9.97 -2.51 8.33
C ILE A 36 10.63 -3.74 8.95
N LYS A 37 11.64 -4.26 8.26
CA LYS A 37 12.34 -5.50 8.63
C LYS A 37 13.47 -5.24 9.62
N ASN A 38 13.91 -6.32 10.29
CA ASN A 38 15.08 -6.34 11.16
C ASN A 38 14.97 -5.50 12.46
N ASP A 39 13.75 -5.11 12.84
CA ASP A 39 13.51 -4.44 14.12
C ASP A 39 12.18 -4.91 14.72
N ASP A 40 12.28 -5.68 15.81
CA ASP A 40 11.12 -6.25 16.49
C ASP A 40 10.22 -5.20 17.18
N SER A 41 10.67 -3.96 17.33
CA SER A 41 9.86 -2.87 17.90
C SER A 41 8.64 -2.55 17.02
N TYR A 42 8.73 -2.82 15.72
CA TYR A 42 7.65 -2.59 14.77
C TYR A 42 6.52 -3.65 14.82
N LYS A 43 6.68 -4.72 15.62
CA LYS A 43 5.60 -5.68 15.90
C LYS A 43 4.51 -5.11 16.82
N CYS A 44 4.82 -4.07 17.56
CA CYS A 44 3.91 -3.35 18.44
C CYS A 44 4.18 -1.84 18.35
N PHE A 45 4.22 -1.34 17.12
CA PHE A 45 4.62 0.04 16.85
C PHE A 45 3.69 1.03 17.55
N THR A 46 4.29 1.93 18.30
CA THR A 46 3.60 3.04 18.97
C THR A 46 4.42 4.30 18.80
N SER A 47 3.79 5.37 18.34
CA SER A 47 4.42 6.67 18.14
C SER A 47 3.41 7.79 18.34
N ASP A 48 3.81 8.87 19.00
CA ASP A 48 2.99 10.09 19.08
C ASP A 48 3.10 10.96 17.83
N SER A 49 4.08 10.66 16.96
CA SER A 49 4.34 11.41 15.74
C SER A 49 5.00 10.51 14.71
N ALA A 50 4.21 9.64 14.08
CA ALA A 50 4.69 8.72 13.04
C ALA A 50 5.16 9.50 11.80
N ASN A 51 6.23 9.04 11.16
CA ASN A 51 6.67 9.61 9.89
C ASN A 51 5.74 9.20 8.73
N ALA A 52 6.00 9.72 7.52
CA ALA A 52 5.18 9.48 6.35
C ALA A 52 5.02 7.99 6.00
N TYR A 53 6.12 7.23 6.05
CA TYR A 53 6.13 5.80 5.77
C TYR A 53 5.38 5.00 6.86
N GLU A 54 5.72 5.23 8.11
CA GLU A 54 5.14 4.55 9.28
C GLU A 54 3.63 4.79 9.39
N SER A 55 3.20 6.04 9.18
CA SER A 55 1.78 6.39 9.21
C SER A 55 0.99 5.65 8.15
N GLN A 56 1.53 5.55 6.94
CA GLN A 56 0.86 4.88 5.83
C GLN A 56 0.85 3.35 6.01
N ALA A 57 1.95 2.76 6.49
CA ALA A 57 2.00 1.34 6.84
C ALA A 57 0.97 0.99 7.92
N ALA A 58 0.87 1.82 8.96
CA ALA A 58 -0.11 1.63 10.02
C ALA A 58 -1.54 1.79 9.50
N SER A 59 -1.83 2.80 8.66
CA SER A 59 -3.16 3.00 8.06
C SER A 59 -3.60 1.80 7.21
N LEU A 60 -2.68 1.17 6.47
CA LEU A 60 -2.96 -0.04 5.71
C LEU A 60 -3.36 -1.19 6.65
N VAL A 61 -2.56 -1.46 7.68
CA VAL A 61 -2.84 -2.56 8.64
C VAL A 61 -4.17 -2.32 9.36
N GLU A 62 -4.40 -1.11 9.87
CA GLU A 62 -5.65 -0.73 10.55
C GLU A 62 -6.87 -0.88 9.64
N SER A 63 -6.74 -0.54 8.36
CA SER A 63 -7.82 -0.71 7.39
C SER A 63 -8.14 -2.18 7.13
N LEU A 64 -7.12 -3.03 7.06
CA LEU A 64 -7.31 -4.49 6.95
C LEU A 64 -7.96 -5.07 8.20
N GLU A 65 -7.54 -4.64 9.39
CA GLU A 65 -8.17 -5.03 10.67
C GLU A 65 -9.64 -4.59 10.75
N ALA A 66 -9.97 -3.42 10.18
CA ALA A 66 -11.34 -2.94 10.07
C ALA A 66 -12.19 -3.69 9.04
N GLY A 67 -11.59 -4.61 8.28
CA GLY A 67 -12.27 -5.46 7.30
C GLY A 67 -12.33 -4.88 5.89
N SER A 68 -11.52 -3.89 5.56
CA SER A 68 -11.43 -3.35 4.21
C SER A 68 -10.94 -4.41 3.22
N ARG A 69 -11.60 -4.48 2.07
CA ARG A 69 -11.31 -5.43 1.00
C ARG A 69 -10.74 -4.78 -0.26
N VAL A 70 -10.87 -3.48 -0.39
CA VAL A 70 -10.32 -2.72 -1.52
C VAL A 70 -9.48 -1.58 -0.96
N LEU A 71 -8.18 -1.60 -1.23
CA LEU A 71 -7.23 -0.58 -0.82
C LEU A 71 -6.87 0.28 -2.03
N ILE A 72 -6.98 1.59 -1.89
CA ILE A 72 -6.71 2.56 -2.96
C ILE A 72 -5.51 3.41 -2.53
N PHE A 73 -4.54 3.53 -3.42
CA PHE A 73 -3.36 4.36 -3.22
C PHE A 73 -3.23 5.35 -4.37
N ASP A 74 -2.97 6.61 -4.02
CA ASP A 74 -2.63 7.65 -4.98
C ASP A 74 -1.18 8.11 -4.77
N GLU A 75 -0.41 8.22 -5.87
CA GLU A 75 1.01 8.58 -5.82
C GLU A 75 1.23 9.93 -5.13
N GLU A 76 0.32 10.91 -5.36
CA GLU A 76 0.45 12.26 -4.81
C GLU A 76 0.21 12.30 -3.28
N ASN A 77 -0.60 11.38 -2.76
CA ASN A 77 -0.97 11.28 -1.35
C ASN A 77 -0.22 10.17 -0.60
N SER A 78 0.80 9.59 -1.22
CA SER A 78 1.56 8.48 -0.66
C SER A 78 3.01 8.85 -0.41
N SER A 79 3.62 8.21 0.58
CA SER A 79 5.07 8.22 0.74
C SER A 79 5.71 7.46 -0.42
N SER A 80 6.63 8.08 -1.15
CA SER A 80 7.32 7.46 -2.28
C SER A 80 8.05 6.17 -1.87
N SER A 81 8.72 6.18 -0.72
CA SER A 81 9.42 5.01 -0.19
C SER A 81 8.47 3.90 0.29
N PHE A 82 7.19 4.23 0.56
CA PHE A 82 6.18 3.24 0.87
C PHE A 82 5.63 2.57 -0.40
N LEU A 83 5.40 3.32 -1.47
CA LEU A 83 4.88 2.76 -2.72
C LEU A 83 5.93 1.91 -3.43
N SER A 84 7.12 2.44 -3.63
CA SER A 84 8.16 1.81 -4.44
C SER A 84 9.55 1.97 -3.85
N SER A 85 10.45 1.04 -4.17
CA SER A 85 11.88 1.21 -3.92
C SER A 85 12.47 2.01 -5.09
N ASP A 86 13.23 3.06 -4.83
CA ASP A 86 14.04 3.64 -5.91
C ASP A 86 15.12 2.62 -6.30
N SER A 87 14.87 1.89 -7.39
CA SER A 87 15.76 0.85 -7.92
C SER A 87 17.17 1.36 -8.22
N ARG A 88 17.32 2.68 -8.41
CA ARG A 88 18.64 3.34 -8.59
C ARG A 88 19.39 3.47 -7.28
N LEU A 89 18.68 3.61 -6.16
CA LEU A 89 19.25 3.72 -4.82
C LEU A 89 19.35 2.36 -4.12
N SER A 90 18.62 1.34 -4.55
CA SER A 90 18.64 0.00 -3.94
C SER A 90 20.04 -0.63 -3.95
N ASN A 91 20.84 -0.37 -5.00
CA ASN A 91 22.24 -0.81 -5.07
C ASN A 91 23.18 -0.04 -4.12
N LEU A 92 22.79 1.15 -3.66
CA LEU A 92 23.54 1.97 -2.70
C LEU A 92 23.02 1.78 -1.26
N GLN A 93 21.78 1.36 -1.10
CA GLN A 93 21.12 1.09 0.18
C GLN A 93 21.08 -0.41 0.51
N GLN A 94 22.16 -1.13 0.28
CA GLN A 94 22.30 -2.49 0.81
C GLN A 94 22.15 -2.45 2.33
N GLY A 95 20.93 -2.80 2.81
CA GLY A 95 20.57 -2.76 4.22
C GLY A 95 19.35 -1.91 4.55
N SER A 96 18.60 -1.38 3.57
CA SER A 96 17.30 -0.75 3.85
C SER A 96 16.38 -1.79 4.49
N SER A 97 15.89 -1.48 5.69
CA SER A 97 14.90 -2.31 6.39
C SER A 97 13.49 -2.08 5.85
N LEU A 98 13.29 -1.11 4.94
CA LEU A 98 11.98 -0.78 4.39
C LEU A 98 11.59 -1.75 3.27
N CYS A 99 10.35 -2.25 3.33
CA CYS A 99 9.74 -3.11 2.34
C CYS A 99 8.61 -2.33 1.65
N PRO A 100 8.77 -1.88 0.40
CA PRO A 100 7.75 -1.10 -0.27
C PRO A 100 6.52 -1.95 -0.62
N LEU A 101 5.38 -1.28 -0.82
CA LEU A 101 4.13 -1.92 -1.20
C LEU A 101 4.28 -2.70 -2.52
N SER A 102 5.04 -2.19 -3.49
CA SER A 102 5.30 -2.87 -4.77
C SER A 102 5.85 -4.28 -4.58
N ALA A 103 6.71 -4.50 -3.57
CA ALA A 103 7.32 -5.80 -3.28
C ALA A 103 6.35 -6.81 -2.66
N ILE A 104 5.33 -6.37 -1.92
CA ILE A 104 4.41 -7.25 -1.19
C ILE A 104 2.97 -7.23 -1.70
N ALA A 105 2.65 -6.35 -2.65
CA ALA A 105 1.28 -6.17 -3.16
C ALA A 105 0.67 -7.50 -3.65
N ARG A 106 1.43 -8.30 -4.39
CA ARG A 106 0.96 -9.60 -4.87
C ARG A 106 0.65 -10.56 -3.72
N SER A 107 1.52 -10.62 -2.72
CA SER A 107 1.30 -11.45 -1.53
C SER A 107 0.08 -11.01 -0.73
N LEU A 108 -0.17 -9.70 -0.59
CA LEU A 108 -1.38 -9.16 0.05
C LEU A 108 -2.65 -9.60 -0.68
N VAL A 109 -2.67 -9.46 -2.00
CA VAL A 109 -3.82 -9.87 -2.83
C VAL A 109 -4.08 -11.37 -2.72
N ASP A 110 -3.05 -12.19 -2.87
CA ASP A 110 -3.19 -13.65 -2.93
C ASP A 110 -3.53 -14.27 -1.57
N GLN A 111 -2.93 -13.78 -0.48
CA GLN A 111 -3.11 -14.36 0.84
C GLN A 111 -4.33 -13.82 1.58
N LEU A 112 -4.67 -12.54 1.39
CA LEU A 112 -5.78 -11.90 2.11
C LEU A 112 -7.05 -11.80 1.27
N GLY A 113 -6.99 -12.09 -0.03
CA GLY A 113 -8.14 -12.01 -0.94
C GLY A 113 -8.68 -10.58 -1.09
N ILE A 114 -7.80 -9.60 -1.04
CA ILE A 114 -8.13 -8.17 -1.21
C ILE A 114 -7.83 -7.71 -2.64
N SER A 115 -8.30 -6.51 -2.96
CA SER A 115 -7.95 -5.81 -4.20
C SER A 115 -7.14 -4.55 -3.89
N ILE A 116 -6.13 -4.28 -4.70
CA ILE A 116 -5.30 -3.09 -4.59
C ILE A 116 -5.43 -2.28 -5.88
N ILE A 117 -5.70 -0.99 -5.76
CA ILE A 117 -5.75 -0.03 -6.85
C ILE A 117 -4.67 1.02 -6.58
N VAL A 118 -3.77 1.21 -7.52
CA VAL A 118 -2.73 2.23 -7.42
C VAL A 118 -2.86 3.18 -8.60
N SER A 119 -2.97 4.47 -8.33
CA SER A 119 -2.98 5.54 -9.33
C SER A 119 -1.72 6.39 -9.22
N GLY A 120 -1.21 6.83 -10.36
CA GLY A 120 0.01 7.65 -10.40
C GLY A 120 0.60 7.75 -11.79
N SER A 121 1.82 8.26 -11.86
CA SER A 121 2.51 8.52 -13.12
C SER A 121 3.87 7.84 -13.25
N SER A 122 4.71 7.89 -12.24
CA SER A 122 6.10 7.44 -12.32
C SER A 122 6.45 6.31 -11.35
N LEU A 123 6.02 6.41 -10.10
CA LEU A 123 6.34 5.41 -9.06
C LEU A 123 5.57 4.09 -9.23
N ILE A 124 4.47 4.13 -10.00
CA ILE A 124 3.64 2.94 -10.22
C ILE A 124 4.25 1.93 -11.19
N ALA A 125 5.34 2.26 -11.85
CA ALA A 125 5.99 1.36 -12.81
C ALA A 125 6.40 0.02 -12.16
N GLU A 126 6.83 0.03 -10.90
CA GLU A 126 7.20 -1.17 -10.16
C GLU A 126 6.01 -2.14 -9.90
N PHE A 127 4.77 -1.67 -10.06
CA PHE A 127 3.58 -2.53 -9.93
C PHE A 127 3.23 -3.26 -11.25
N ILE A 128 3.79 -2.86 -12.39
CA ILE A 128 3.47 -3.45 -13.71
C ILE A 128 3.62 -4.98 -13.70
N PRO A 129 4.71 -5.57 -13.18
CA PRO A 129 4.89 -7.03 -13.19
C PRO A 129 3.82 -7.78 -12.38
N VAL A 130 3.35 -7.18 -11.28
CA VAL A 130 2.42 -7.81 -10.33
C VAL A 130 0.96 -7.45 -10.57
N ALA A 131 0.68 -6.45 -11.41
CA ALA A 131 -0.68 -5.99 -11.69
C ALA A 131 -1.45 -6.99 -12.57
N ASP A 132 -2.73 -7.24 -12.24
CA ASP A 132 -3.63 -8.02 -13.08
C ASP A 132 -4.16 -7.19 -14.27
N LYS A 133 -4.37 -5.89 -14.04
CA LYS A 133 -4.87 -4.94 -15.03
C LYS A 133 -4.16 -3.59 -14.94
N ILE A 134 -3.88 -3.02 -16.11
CA ILE A 134 -3.22 -1.72 -16.24
C ILE A 134 -4.03 -0.85 -17.19
N TYR A 135 -4.46 0.31 -16.68
CA TYR A 135 -5.24 1.27 -17.46
C TYR A 135 -4.50 2.58 -17.62
N LYS A 136 -4.45 3.07 -18.83
CA LYS A 136 -3.95 4.40 -19.17
C LYS A 136 -5.10 5.37 -19.33
N ILE A 137 -5.02 6.49 -18.61
CA ILE A 137 -5.98 7.59 -18.75
C ILE A 137 -5.29 8.74 -19.51
N LYS A 138 -5.84 9.11 -20.66
CA LYS A 138 -5.35 10.24 -21.46
C LYS A 138 -6.52 10.96 -22.11
N ASN A 139 -6.59 12.28 -21.93
CA ASN A 139 -7.67 13.11 -22.50
C ASN A 139 -9.07 12.56 -22.13
N LEU A 140 -9.29 12.21 -20.89
CA LEU A 140 -10.54 11.63 -20.35
C LEU A 140 -10.93 10.29 -21.01
N LYS A 141 -10.02 9.65 -21.70
CA LYS A 141 -10.22 8.32 -22.29
C LYS A 141 -9.41 7.28 -21.52
N VAL A 142 -10.10 6.22 -21.08
CA VAL A 142 -9.50 5.06 -20.44
C VAL A 142 -9.17 4.01 -21.50
N THR A 143 -7.97 3.45 -21.48
CA THR A 143 -7.51 2.40 -22.39
C THR A 143 -6.84 1.30 -21.57
N ASP A 144 -7.24 0.05 -21.79
CA ASP A 144 -6.53 -1.12 -21.21
C ASP A 144 -5.23 -1.30 -21.99
N ILE A 145 -4.11 -1.18 -21.31
CA ILE A 145 -2.75 -1.35 -21.86
C ILE A 145 -2.00 -2.50 -21.19
N THR A 146 -2.71 -3.42 -20.54
CA THR A 146 -2.11 -4.50 -19.74
C THR A 146 -1.07 -5.30 -20.54
N ASN A 147 -1.40 -5.72 -21.75
CA ASN A 147 -0.49 -6.52 -22.57
C ASN A 147 0.73 -5.72 -23.02
N GLU A 148 0.49 -4.49 -23.53
CA GLU A 148 1.57 -3.59 -23.98
C GLU A 148 2.57 -3.29 -22.85
N ALA A 149 2.07 -3.00 -21.66
CA ALA A 149 2.92 -2.68 -20.50
C ALA A 149 3.74 -3.90 -20.05
N LYS A 150 3.14 -5.09 -20.02
CA LYS A 150 3.84 -6.33 -19.61
C LYS A 150 4.88 -6.78 -20.64
N GLU A 151 4.66 -6.53 -21.93
CA GLU A 151 5.64 -6.82 -22.98
C GLU A 151 6.91 -5.95 -22.84
N LEU A 152 6.78 -4.70 -22.37
CA LEU A 152 7.91 -3.81 -22.13
C LEU A 152 8.76 -4.21 -20.91
N GLU A 153 8.16 -4.92 -19.93
CA GLU A 153 8.82 -5.33 -18.69
C GLU A 153 9.58 -6.67 -18.79
N ILE A 154 9.46 -7.42 -19.89
CA ILE A 154 10.13 -8.73 -20.07
C ILE A 154 11.67 -8.62 -19.93
N ASP A 155 12.24 -7.43 -20.11
CA ASP A 155 13.67 -7.17 -19.99
C ASP A 155 14.14 -6.79 -18.57
N SER A 156 13.23 -6.63 -17.59
CA SER A 156 13.56 -6.25 -16.21
C SER A 156 13.33 -7.42 -15.25
N ASN A 157 14.41 -7.97 -14.68
CA ASN A 157 14.34 -8.96 -13.60
C ASN A 157 13.86 -8.28 -12.30
N VAL A 158 12.56 -8.31 -12.03
CA VAL A 158 12.01 -7.94 -10.73
C VAL A 158 11.90 -9.20 -9.88
N ASP A 159 12.71 -9.30 -8.82
CA ASP A 159 12.59 -10.36 -7.82
C ASP A 159 11.28 -10.17 -7.03
N ASN A 160 10.25 -10.94 -7.38
CA ASN A 160 9.04 -11.04 -6.58
C ASN A 160 9.34 -11.84 -5.30
N THR A 161 9.57 -11.16 -4.19
CA THR A 161 9.70 -11.80 -2.89
C THR A 161 8.32 -12.25 -2.41
N HIS A 162 8.12 -13.56 -2.31
CA HIS A 162 6.95 -14.15 -1.64
C HIS A 162 7.14 -13.98 -0.12
N GLU A 163 6.47 -12.99 0.46
CA GLU A 163 6.42 -12.81 1.91
C GLU A 163 5.24 -13.55 2.52
N ASP A 164 5.43 -14.18 3.68
CA ASP A 164 4.34 -14.75 4.47
C ASP A 164 3.67 -13.64 5.28
N LEU A 165 2.46 -13.27 4.88
CA LEU A 165 1.65 -12.23 5.50
C LEU A 165 0.53 -12.80 6.39
N SER A 166 0.54 -14.10 6.66
CA SER A 166 -0.50 -14.79 7.44
C SER A 166 -0.68 -14.19 8.85
N SER A 167 0.35 -13.54 9.38
CA SER A 167 0.33 -12.92 10.70
C SER A 167 -0.21 -11.49 10.74
N ILE A 168 -0.39 -10.82 9.58
CA ILE A 168 -0.76 -9.39 9.52
C ILE A 168 -2.13 -9.11 10.17
N LEU A 169 -3.04 -10.09 10.14
CA LEU A 169 -4.38 -10.01 10.77
C LEU A 169 -4.51 -10.89 12.02
N SER A 170 -3.43 -11.54 12.48
CA SER A 170 -3.51 -12.55 13.54
C SER A 170 -3.58 -11.98 14.96
N LYS A 171 -3.32 -10.68 15.14
CA LYS A 171 -3.26 -10.05 16.45
C LYS A 171 -4.54 -9.26 16.72
N SER A 172 -5.31 -9.67 17.73
CA SER A 172 -6.32 -8.79 18.31
C SER A 172 -5.65 -7.73 19.17
N ARG A 173 -5.95 -6.46 18.92
CA ARG A 173 -5.49 -5.36 19.76
C ARG A 173 -6.68 -4.68 20.45
N TRP A 174 -6.44 -4.18 21.66
CA TRP A 174 -7.41 -3.38 22.37
C TRP A 174 -7.29 -1.93 21.91
N ILE A 175 -8.39 -1.36 21.45
CA ILE A 175 -8.48 0.07 21.14
C ILE A 175 -9.01 0.77 22.37
N MET A 176 -8.26 1.73 22.93
CA MET A 176 -8.74 2.54 24.03
C MET A 176 -9.83 3.49 23.54
N PRO A 177 -10.98 3.62 24.24
CA PRO A 177 -12.06 4.52 23.81
C PRO A 177 -11.63 5.98 23.63
N SER A 178 -10.60 6.42 24.35
CA SER A 178 -10.02 7.77 24.25
C SER A 178 -9.19 8.03 22.99
N SER A 179 -8.98 7.01 22.14
CA SER A 179 -8.27 7.14 20.87
C SER A 179 -9.22 7.24 19.65
N ILE A 180 -10.53 7.36 19.91
CA ILE A 180 -11.57 7.45 18.89
C ILE A 180 -12.22 8.85 18.99
N ASP A 181 -11.43 9.91 18.86
CA ASP A 181 -11.94 11.30 18.75
C ASP A 181 -11.83 11.78 17.30
#